data_3561ff19017a1886b53e67765b8655b7
#
_entry.id   3561ff19017a1886b53e67765b8655b7
#
_cell.length_a   1.000
_cell.length_b   1.000
_cell.length_c   1.000
_cell.angle_alpha   90.00
_cell.angle_beta   90.00
_cell.angle_gamma   90.00
#
_symmetry.space_group_name_H-M   'P 1'
#
loop_
_entity.id
_entity.type
_entity.pdbx_description
1 polymer ?
#
loop_
_entity_poly.entity_id
_entity_poly.type
_entity_poly.pdbx_seq_one_letter_code
_entity_poly.pdbx_strand_id
1 'polypeptide(L)'
;MLDLKPTDPEFVRVWNRVSKPRTEAETAETAASAGWAEFLEGRLEAERQRVRDYRALAFPIPLRESQSRACALGAARFFQTGAADLTHAPKGEANRYQTRAEAIRTLYQNEHAAEADYRRAAEICTDATLAGVFLRCAQSCQNGRLALWRIIENAQRI
;
A
#
# COMPACT_ATOMS: atom_id res chain seq x y z
N MET A 1 -5.83 -7.14 -4.31
CA MET A 1 -5.85 -6.64 -2.92
C MET A 1 -5.89 -7.82 -1.97
N LEU A 2 -4.92 -7.89 -1.05
CA LEU A 2 -4.92 -8.92 -0.01
C LEU A 2 -5.93 -8.58 1.08
N ASP A 3 -7.00 -9.32 1.17
CA ASP A 3 -7.88 -9.27 2.35
C ASP A 3 -7.32 -10.25 3.39
N LEU A 4 -6.49 -9.75 4.29
CA LEU A 4 -5.78 -10.55 5.28
C LEU A 4 -6.64 -10.97 6.47
N LYS A 5 -7.80 -11.56 6.21
CA LYS A 5 -8.62 -12.15 7.28
C LYS A 5 -7.97 -13.42 7.80
N PRO A 6 -8.06 -13.72 9.12
CA PRO A 6 -7.44 -14.90 9.71
C PRO A 6 -7.87 -16.23 9.08
N THR A 7 -9.04 -16.27 8.44
CA THR A 7 -9.58 -17.44 7.75
C THR A 7 -9.25 -17.48 6.27
N ASP A 8 -8.63 -16.42 5.75
CA ASP A 8 -8.28 -16.31 4.34
C ASP A 8 -7.09 -17.23 4.02
N PRO A 9 -7.15 -18.07 2.96
CA PRO A 9 -6.02 -18.92 2.55
C PRO A 9 -4.75 -18.12 2.30
N GLU A 10 -4.86 -16.90 1.81
CA GLU A 10 -3.73 -16.04 1.57
C GLU A 10 -3.12 -15.50 2.86
N PHE A 11 -3.94 -15.16 3.86
CA PHE A 11 -3.47 -14.85 5.21
C PHE A 11 -2.69 -16.03 5.79
N VAL A 12 -3.26 -17.24 5.73
CA VAL A 12 -2.61 -18.45 6.24
C VAL A 12 -1.28 -18.70 5.53
N ARG A 13 -1.23 -18.52 4.22
CA ARG A 13 0.01 -18.67 3.44
C ARG A 13 1.08 -17.67 3.88
N VAL A 14 0.74 -16.40 4.00
CA VAL A 14 1.66 -15.34 4.45
C VAL A 14 2.08 -15.58 5.89
N TRP A 15 1.13 -15.88 6.77
CA TRP A 15 1.38 -16.17 8.17
C TRP A 15 2.33 -17.38 8.37
N ASN A 16 2.09 -18.46 7.64
CA ASN A 16 2.93 -19.65 7.72
C ASN A 16 4.37 -19.38 7.27
N ARG A 17 4.56 -18.52 6.27
CA ARG A 17 5.89 -18.10 5.84
C ARG A 17 6.61 -17.26 6.88
N VAL A 18 5.89 -16.33 7.53
CA VAL A 18 6.47 -15.38 8.49
C VAL A 18 6.68 -16.01 9.87
N SER A 19 5.75 -16.87 10.29
CA SER A 19 5.74 -17.46 11.65
C SER A 19 6.37 -18.83 11.74
N LYS A 20 6.78 -19.43 10.64
CA LYS A 20 7.35 -20.79 10.61
C LYS A 20 8.63 -20.85 11.42
N PRO A 21 8.77 -21.83 12.36
CA PRO A 21 9.99 -22.00 13.12
C PRO A 21 11.19 -22.25 12.21
N ARG A 22 12.30 -21.65 12.55
CA ARG A 22 13.54 -21.82 11.82
C ARG A 22 14.12 -23.17 12.12
N THR A 23 14.01 -24.14 11.21
CA THR A 23 14.63 -25.46 11.32
C THR A 23 15.96 -25.52 10.58
N GLU A 24 16.20 -24.65 9.63
CA GLU A 24 17.42 -24.56 8.85
C GLU A 24 17.80 -23.09 8.67
N ALA A 25 19.11 -22.80 8.55
CA ALA A 25 19.64 -21.44 8.52
C ALA A 25 19.08 -20.54 7.43
N GLU A 26 18.45 -21.12 6.41
CA GLU A 26 17.97 -20.42 5.22
C GLU A 26 16.47 -20.13 5.23
N THR A 27 15.68 -20.86 6.03
CA THR A 27 14.28 -20.99 5.69
C THR A 27 13.36 -19.93 6.28
N ALA A 28 13.54 -19.52 7.54
CA ALA A 28 12.56 -18.62 8.16
C ALA A 28 12.70 -17.19 7.67
N GLU A 29 13.91 -16.64 7.56
CA GLU A 29 14.13 -15.28 7.07
C GLU A 29 13.82 -15.17 5.58
N THR A 30 14.27 -16.15 4.79
CA THR A 30 13.99 -16.17 3.34
C THR A 30 12.49 -16.30 3.08
N ALA A 31 11.80 -17.18 3.78
CA ALA A 31 10.36 -17.34 3.64
C ALA A 31 9.59 -16.11 4.12
N ALA A 32 9.96 -15.52 5.25
CA ALA A 32 9.36 -14.28 5.74
C ALA A 32 9.61 -13.12 4.77
N SER A 33 10.85 -12.95 4.31
CA SER A 33 11.21 -11.94 3.33
C SER A 33 10.47 -12.14 2.01
N ALA A 34 10.39 -13.37 1.50
CA ALA A 34 9.65 -13.68 0.28
C ALA A 34 8.16 -13.38 0.41
N GLY A 35 7.54 -13.72 1.55
CA GLY A 35 6.14 -13.41 1.83
C GLY A 35 5.86 -11.91 1.85
N TRP A 36 6.64 -11.15 2.58
CA TRP A 36 6.49 -9.70 2.65
C TRP A 36 6.96 -9.01 1.38
N ALA A 37 7.94 -9.56 0.67
CA ALA A 37 8.39 -9.01 -0.61
C ALA A 37 7.26 -9.01 -1.64
N GLU A 38 6.49 -10.07 -1.76
CA GLU A 38 5.32 -10.13 -2.66
C GLU A 38 4.25 -9.09 -2.26
N PHE A 39 3.95 -8.99 -0.98
CA PHE A 39 3.00 -8.01 -0.46
C PHE A 39 3.48 -6.58 -0.75
N LEU A 40 4.73 -6.28 -0.45
CA LEU A 40 5.33 -4.95 -0.69
C LEU A 40 5.31 -4.60 -2.18
N GLU A 41 5.63 -5.54 -3.05
CA GLU A 41 5.58 -5.33 -4.51
C GLU A 41 4.17 -4.96 -4.97
N GLY A 42 3.18 -5.71 -4.53
CA GLY A 42 1.77 -5.45 -4.88
C GLY A 42 1.30 -4.09 -4.37
N ARG A 43 1.65 -3.74 -3.14
CA ARG A 43 1.29 -2.42 -2.57
C ARG A 43 2.03 -1.29 -3.27
N LEU A 44 3.31 -1.47 -3.57
CA LEU A 44 4.11 -0.48 -4.27
C LEU A 44 3.53 -0.18 -5.66
N GLU A 45 3.14 -1.20 -6.40
CA GLU A 45 2.50 -1.03 -7.71
C GLU A 45 1.15 -0.30 -7.59
N ALA A 46 0.35 -0.64 -6.59
CA ALA A 46 -0.91 0.04 -6.32
C ALA A 46 -0.69 1.53 -6.00
N GLU A 47 0.33 1.86 -5.20
CA GLU A 47 0.65 3.27 -4.89
C GLU A 47 1.18 4.02 -6.10
N ARG A 48 1.98 3.39 -6.94
CA ARG A 48 2.43 3.97 -8.22
C ARG A 48 1.25 4.31 -9.13
N GLN A 49 0.25 3.43 -9.20
CA GLN A 49 -0.96 3.71 -9.97
C GLN A 49 -1.72 4.91 -9.40
N ARG A 50 -1.83 5.01 -8.08
CA ARG A 50 -2.46 6.17 -7.43
C ARG A 50 -1.72 7.47 -7.68
N VAL A 51 -0.39 7.44 -7.66
CA VAL A 51 0.42 8.62 -8.00
C VAL A 51 0.06 9.11 -9.41
N ARG A 52 -0.06 8.21 -10.37
CA ARG A 52 -0.46 8.56 -11.74
C ARG A 52 -1.86 9.19 -11.76
N ASP A 53 -2.81 8.56 -11.06
CA ASP A 53 -4.20 9.03 -11.01
C ASP A 53 -4.32 10.40 -10.35
N TYR A 54 -3.70 10.59 -9.19
CA TYR A 54 -3.75 11.86 -8.48
C TYR A 54 -3.03 12.98 -9.23
N ARG A 55 -1.95 12.67 -9.92
CA ARG A 55 -1.26 13.64 -10.75
C ARG A 55 -2.12 14.08 -11.92
N ALA A 56 -2.76 13.15 -12.60
CA ALA A 56 -3.66 13.44 -13.71
C ALA A 56 -4.88 14.26 -13.29
N LEU A 57 -5.40 14.03 -12.07
CA LEU A 57 -6.56 14.75 -11.53
C LEU A 57 -6.17 16.05 -10.80
N ALA A 58 -4.88 16.30 -10.63
CA ALA A 58 -4.36 17.47 -9.91
C ALA A 58 -4.87 17.58 -8.47
N PHE A 59 -4.77 16.48 -7.71
CA PHE A 59 -5.07 16.44 -6.28
C PHE A 59 -3.76 16.46 -5.47
N PRO A 60 -3.25 17.62 -5.05
CA PRO A 60 -1.89 17.74 -4.54
C PRO A 60 -1.69 17.04 -3.18
N ILE A 61 -2.67 17.05 -2.29
CA ILE A 61 -2.53 16.42 -0.97
C ILE A 61 -2.56 14.89 -1.09
N PRO A 62 -3.56 14.27 -1.72
CA PRO A 62 -3.53 12.83 -1.95
C PRO A 62 -2.32 12.37 -2.76
N LEU A 63 -1.87 13.17 -3.71
CA LEU A 63 -0.66 12.88 -4.48
C LEU A 63 0.58 12.76 -3.59
N ARG A 64 0.80 13.73 -2.71
CA ARG A 64 1.93 13.70 -1.76
C ARG A 64 1.87 12.52 -0.81
N GLU A 65 0.70 12.21 -0.30
CA GLU A 65 0.49 11.05 0.58
C GLU A 65 0.85 9.75 -0.14
N SER A 66 0.38 9.56 -1.35
CA SER A 66 0.68 8.37 -2.14
C SER A 66 2.16 8.28 -2.54
N GLN A 67 2.79 9.38 -2.89
CA GLN A 67 4.23 9.43 -3.14
C GLN A 67 5.04 9.04 -1.90
N SER A 68 4.66 9.53 -0.74
CA SER A 68 5.27 9.18 0.54
C SER A 68 5.16 7.68 0.84
N ARG A 69 3.98 7.10 0.61
CA ARG A 69 3.78 5.66 0.76
C ARG A 69 4.65 4.86 -0.21
N ALA A 70 4.69 5.26 -1.47
CA ALA A 70 5.53 4.60 -2.47
C ALA A 70 7.01 4.62 -2.08
N CYS A 71 7.52 5.74 -1.57
CA CYS A 71 8.87 5.84 -1.07
C CYS A 71 9.13 4.90 0.12
N ALA A 72 8.23 4.88 1.10
CA ALA A 72 8.36 4.04 2.28
C ALA A 72 8.32 2.55 1.93
N LEU A 73 7.41 2.15 1.04
CA LEU A 73 7.29 0.78 0.58
C LEU A 73 8.48 0.35 -0.27
N GLY A 74 8.99 1.23 -1.11
CA GLY A 74 10.19 0.99 -1.90
C GLY A 74 11.42 0.75 -1.03
N ALA A 75 11.60 1.56 0.01
CA ALA A 75 12.66 1.40 0.98
C ALA A 75 12.52 0.08 1.77
N ALA A 76 11.32 -0.24 2.22
CA ALA A 76 11.03 -1.48 2.93
C ALA A 76 11.32 -2.70 2.04
N ARG A 77 10.90 -2.65 0.78
CA ARG A 77 11.21 -3.69 -0.20
C ARG A 77 12.70 -3.88 -0.39
N PHE A 78 13.44 -2.79 -0.50
CA PHE A 78 14.90 -2.84 -0.60
C PHE A 78 15.53 -3.55 0.60
N PHE A 79 15.11 -3.22 1.83
CA PHE A 79 15.60 -3.89 3.04
C PHE A 79 15.24 -5.36 3.11
N GLN A 80 14.10 -5.75 2.56
CA GLN A 80 13.65 -7.15 2.57
C GLN A 80 14.34 -8.00 1.50
N THR A 81 14.63 -7.45 0.33
CA THR A 81 15.11 -8.20 -0.82
C THR A 81 16.57 -7.92 -1.17
N GLY A 82 17.16 -6.85 -0.68
CA GLY A 82 18.47 -6.37 -1.10
C GLY A 82 18.53 -5.86 -2.54
N ALA A 83 17.38 -5.81 -3.22
CA ALA A 83 17.30 -5.40 -4.62
C ALA A 83 16.82 -3.95 -4.71
N ALA A 84 17.66 -3.06 -5.23
CA ALA A 84 17.23 -1.73 -5.60
C ALA A 84 16.23 -1.82 -6.76
N ASP A 85 15.17 -1.05 -6.65
CA ASP A 85 14.24 -0.89 -7.77
C ASP A 85 14.86 0.09 -8.77
N LEU A 86 15.52 -0.45 -9.77
CA LEU A 86 16.13 0.33 -10.84
C LEU A 86 15.15 0.68 -11.97
N THR A 87 13.94 0.17 -11.91
CA THR A 87 12.89 0.46 -12.88
C THR A 87 12.09 1.70 -12.46
N HIS A 88 12.70 2.85 -12.61
CA HIS A 88 12.12 4.12 -12.11
C HIS A 88 11.01 4.70 -12.95
N ALA A 89 10.72 4.17 -14.11
CA ALA A 89 9.64 4.69 -14.90
C ALA A 89 8.40 3.83 -14.69
N PRO A 90 7.40 4.29 -13.97
CA PRO A 90 6.10 3.67 -14.06
C PRO A 90 5.61 3.84 -15.50
N LYS A 91 5.89 2.85 -16.31
CA LYS A 91 5.30 2.72 -17.64
C LYS A 91 3.84 2.36 -17.45
N GLY A 92 3.01 3.34 -17.27
CA GLY A 92 1.59 3.14 -17.09
C GLY A 92 0.87 4.47 -17.21
N GLU A 93 -0.37 4.39 -17.63
CA GLU A 93 -1.24 5.54 -17.74
C GLU A 93 -2.11 5.67 -16.49
N ALA A 94 -2.55 6.89 -16.20
CA ALA A 94 -3.59 7.13 -15.21
C ALA A 94 -4.89 6.44 -15.64
N ASN A 95 -5.66 5.98 -14.67
CA ASN A 95 -7.01 5.48 -14.92
C ASN A 95 -7.88 6.60 -15.48
N ARG A 96 -8.77 6.25 -16.37
CA ARG A 96 -9.75 7.18 -16.94
C ARG A 96 -11.06 7.02 -16.19
N TYR A 97 -11.64 8.15 -15.82
CA TYR A 97 -12.92 8.23 -15.14
C TYR A 97 -13.88 9.04 -15.99
N GLN A 98 -15.16 8.65 -15.98
CA GLN A 98 -16.18 9.37 -16.74
C GLN A 98 -16.41 10.76 -16.18
N THR A 99 -16.39 10.90 -14.86
CA THR A 99 -16.58 12.17 -14.17
C THR A 99 -15.56 12.32 -13.04
N ARG A 100 -15.33 13.60 -12.67
CA ARG A 100 -14.48 13.90 -11.51
C ARG A 100 -15.08 13.35 -10.21
N ALA A 101 -16.40 13.36 -10.07
CA ALA A 101 -17.09 12.80 -8.91
C ALA A 101 -16.89 11.28 -8.81
N GLU A 102 -16.95 10.56 -9.91
CA GLU A 102 -16.64 9.13 -9.97
C GLU A 102 -15.20 8.86 -9.55
N ALA A 103 -14.26 9.65 -10.07
CA ALA A 103 -12.85 9.53 -9.73
C ALA A 103 -12.63 9.69 -8.23
N ILE A 104 -13.19 10.73 -7.62
CA ILE A 104 -13.05 11.00 -6.18
C ILE A 104 -13.63 9.85 -5.36
N ARG A 105 -14.82 9.38 -5.73
CA ARG A 105 -15.48 8.27 -5.03
C ARG A 105 -14.64 6.98 -5.09
N THR A 106 -14.15 6.62 -6.25
CA THR A 106 -13.32 5.43 -6.46
C THR A 106 -12.02 5.54 -5.67
N LEU A 107 -11.35 6.67 -5.74
CA LEU A 107 -10.09 6.90 -5.03
C LEU A 107 -10.29 6.91 -3.51
N TYR A 108 -11.39 7.48 -3.03
CA TYR A 108 -11.76 7.43 -1.60
C TYR A 108 -11.92 5.99 -1.12
N GLN A 109 -12.65 5.18 -1.88
CA GLN A 109 -12.84 3.76 -1.56
C GLN A 109 -11.52 2.99 -1.58
N ASN A 110 -10.65 3.29 -2.55
CA ASN A 110 -9.32 2.69 -2.64
C ASN A 110 -8.44 3.05 -1.44
N GLU A 111 -8.47 4.31 -1.00
CA GLU A 111 -7.74 4.74 0.20
C GLU A 111 -8.26 4.04 1.46
N HIS A 112 -9.57 3.90 1.57
CA HIS A 112 -10.20 3.21 2.70
C HIS A 112 -9.80 1.73 2.74
N ALA A 113 -9.85 1.04 1.62
CA ALA A 113 -9.46 -0.36 1.51
C ALA A 113 -7.96 -0.55 1.80
N ALA A 114 -7.12 0.32 1.29
CA ALA A 114 -5.68 0.27 1.52
C ALA A 114 -5.33 0.50 3.00
N GLU A 115 -5.99 1.42 3.66
CA GLU A 115 -5.83 1.62 5.11
C GLU A 115 -6.07 0.33 5.89
N ALA A 116 -7.15 -0.38 5.57
CA ALA A 116 -7.47 -1.65 6.21
C ALA A 116 -6.40 -2.71 5.94
N ASP A 117 -5.90 -2.80 4.72
CA ASP A 117 -4.85 -3.74 4.34
C ASP A 117 -3.54 -3.46 5.10
N TYR A 118 -3.14 -2.20 5.20
CA TYR A 118 -1.93 -1.82 5.94
C TYR A 118 -2.06 -2.07 7.44
N ARG A 119 -3.23 -1.79 8.04
CA ARG A 119 -3.45 -2.06 9.46
C ARG A 119 -3.37 -3.55 9.77
N ARG A 120 -3.95 -4.39 8.93
CA ARG A 120 -3.88 -5.85 9.07
C ARG A 120 -2.47 -6.36 8.89
N ALA A 121 -1.75 -5.87 7.90
CA ALA A 121 -0.35 -6.22 7.70
C ALA A 121 0.49 -5.88 8.94
N ALA A 122 0.27 -4.71 9.55
CA ALA A 122 0.94 -4.31 10.77
C ALA A 122 0.64 -5.25 11.95
N GLU A 123 -0.59 -5.72 12.06
CA GLU A 123 -1.01 -6.64 13.14
C GLU A 123 -0.32 -8.00 13.05
N ILE A 124 -0.13 -8.51 11.85
CA ILE A 124 0.45 -9.85 11.65
C ILE A 124 1.96 -9.83 11.43
N CYS A 125 2.55 -8.67 11.19
CA CYS A 125 3.98 -8.54 10.94
C CYS A 125 4.77 -8.66 12.26
N THR A 126 5.71 -9.61 12.31
CA THR A 126 6.57 -9.81 13.48
C THR A 126 7.78 -8.89 13.50
N ASP A 127 8.13 -8.29 12.39
CA ASP A 127 9.19 -7.28 12.28
C ASP A 127 8.62 -5.92 12.68
N ALA A 128 9.09 -5.38 13.81
CA ALA A 128 8.60 -4.11 14.34
C ALA A 128 8.86 -2.92 13.41
N THR A 129 9.97 -2.92 12.70
CA THR A 129 10.31 -1.85 11.75
C THR A 129 9.34 -1.87 10.57
N LEU A 130 9.11 -3.03 10.01
CA LEU A 130 8.19 -3.19 8.89
C LEU A 130 6.74 -2.92 9.31
N ALA A 131 6.33 -3.39 10.48
CA ALA A 131 5.01 -3.07 11.04
C ALA A 131 4.82 -1.56 11.19
N GLY A 132 5.86 -0.84 11.62
CA GLY A 132 5.85 0.62 11.70
C GLY A 132 5.68 1.28 10.33
N VAL A 133 6.27 0.75 9.28
CA VAL A 133 6.05 1.22 7.91
C VAL A 133 4.57 1.07 7.52
N PHE A 134 3.98 -0.09 7.79
CA PHE A 134 2.57 -0.33 7.48
C PHE A 134 1.64 0.60 8.25
N LEU A 135 1.91 0.87 9.52
CA LEU A 135 1.10 1.82 10.31
C LEU A 135 1.20 3.24 9.77
N ARG A 136 2.37 3.68 9.35
CA ARG A 136 2.54 4.99 8.70
C ARG A 136 1.80 5.05 7.37
N CYS A 137 1.84 3.98 6.59
CA CYS A 137 1.06 3.90 5.35
C CYS A 137 -0.44 3.96 5.62
N ALA A 138 -0.93 3.29 6.66
CA ALA A 138 -2.34 3.36 7.07
C ALA A 138 -2.75 4.78 7.45
N GLN A 139 -1.94 5.47 8.24
CA GLN A 139 -2.18 6.87 8.60
C GLN A 139 -2.19 7.79 7.37
N SER A 140 -1.27 7.57 6.47
CA SER A 140 -1.19 8.32 5.20
C SER A 140 -2.45 8.10 4.35
N CYS A 141 -2.99 6.88 4.28
CA CYS A 141 -4.26 6.60 3.62
C CYS A 141 -5.43 7.37 4.25
N GLN A 142 -5.46 7.44 5.57
CA GLN A 142 -6.47 8.23 6.28
C GLN A 142 -6.37 9.72 5.91
N ASN A 143 -5.17 10.27 5.88
CA ASN A 143 -4.93 11.65 5.48
C ASN A 143 -5.39 11.92 4.02
N GLY A 144 -5.08 11.02 3.11
CA GLY A 144 -5.51 11.10 1.72
C GLY A 144 -7.03 11.04 1.58
N ARG A 145 -7.65 10.14 2.31
CA ARG A 145 -9.11 10.00 2.34
C ARG A 145 -9.81 11.25 2.86
N LEU A 146 -9.30 11.85 3.94
CA LEU A 146 -9.83 13.10 4.47
C LEU A 146 -9.66 14.26 3.49
N ALA A 147 -8.55 14.31 2.77
CA ALA A 147 -8.33 15.32 1.75
C ALA A 147 -9.34 15.18 0.60
N LEU A 148 -9.62 13.96 0.15
CA LEU A 148 -10.64 13.68 -0.87
C LEU A 148 -12.03 14.07 -0.38
N TRP A 149 -12.36 13.79 0.86
CA TRP A 149 -13.63 14.17 1.46
C TRP A 149 -13.83 15.69 1.46
N ARG A 150 -12.80 16.46 1.80
CA ARG A 150 -12.84 17.92 1.77
C ARG A 150 -13.09 18.47 0.37
N ILE A 151 -12.59 17.82 -0.66
CA ILE A 151 -12.88 18.21 -2.04
C ILE A 151 -14.38 18.04 -2.33
N ILE A 152 -14.98 16.93 -1.90
CA ILE A 152 -16.43 16.70 -2.04
C ILE A 152 -17.22 17.76 -1.29
N GLU A 153 -16.89 18.03 -0.03
CA GLU A 153 -17.57 19.01 0.78
C GLU A 153 -17.51 20.41 0.17
N ASN A 154 -16.34 20.82 -0.31
CA ASN A 154 -16.17 22.12 -0.94
C ASN A 154 -16.98 22.25 -2.23
N ALA A 155 -17.08 21.18 -3.03
CA ALA A 155 -17.88 21.17 -4.24
C ALA A 155 -19.39 21.31 -3.95
N GLN A 156 -19.85 20.78 -2.80
CA GLN A 156 -21.27 20.87 -2.41
C GLN A 156 -21.67 22.25 -1.87
N ARG A 157 -20.70 23.06 -1.47
CA ARG A 157 -20.94 24.42 -0.94
C ARG A 157 -21.04 25.51 -2.02
N ILE A 158 -20.76 25.17 -3.25
CA ILE A 158 -20.92 26.06 -4.40
C ILE A 158 -22.32 25.84 -5.00
#